data_4d9dd63a897519a3d33564d985588c59
#
_entry.id   4d9dd63a897519a3d33564d985588c59
#
_cell.length_a   1.000
_cell.length_b   1.000
_cell.length_c   1.000
_cell.angle_alpha   90.00
_cell.angle_beta   90.00
_cell.angle_gamma   90.00
#
_symmetry.space_group_name_H-M   'P 1'
#
loop_
_entity.id
_entity.type
_entity.pdbx_description
1 polymer ?
#
loop_
_entity_poly.entity_id
_entity_poly.type
_entity_poly.pdbx_seq_one_letter_code
_entity_poly.pdbx_strand_id
1 'polypeptide(L)'
;MPDPTSGKLGARGEIERLPSGSLRVRVYAGIDPVTRKRRYVMETVPAGPTAARDAEAARARMVRAVDAHRASRTGPSGTPRPHTAPGTDGIDTSPGDRPRESRGSELTGATIARLAGVSTATVSKVLNGRSGVASETRRRVETVLREHHYRRPEMPARAASIEVVFYGMLSHLAIAIMHGVEQVARAHNLSVGFTDVLQLSTNRSWAQDLLARRPTGVITVHLTSPTEPHALLAASAIPLVTLDPTGEPQHPVPSVGATDWNGALSATRHLLDLGHRRIGVITGPPDRLCARARLDGIRAALDAEGIPLDHRLVRTGWWFAFEDGLNHGRELLRLADPPTAILCGNDLQALGVYEAARHAGRRIPDDLSVVGFDDITPAMWCGPAMTTVRQPFTEMGATAATLVVALAAGRPLGSDRVELATTLIVRESTAPPG
;
A
#
# COMPACT_ATOMS: atom_id res chain seq x y z
N MET A 1 41.72 -31.12 23.86
CA MET A 1 40.64 -31.46 22.95
C MET A 1 39.34 -31.38 23.72
N PRO A 2 38.48 -30.39 23.55
CA PRO A 2 37.14 -30.42 24.10
C PRO A 2 36.14 -30.91 23.05
N ASP A 3 35.23 -31.70 23.49
CA ASP A 3 34.14 -32.42 22.86
C ASP A 3 33.09 -31.49 22.23
N PRO A 4 32.65 -31.74 20.97
CA PRO A 4 31.62 -30.93 20.31
C PRO A 4 30.26 -31.60 20.30
N THR A 5 29.60 -31.74 21.45
CA THR A 5 28.17 -32.13 21.50
C THR A 5 27.45 -31.49 22.66
N SER A 6 27.11 -30.20 22.54
CA SER A 6 25.98 -29.62 23.26
C SER A 6 25.15 -28.79 22.31
N GLY A 7 24.23 -29.45 21.62
CA GLY A 7 23.20 -28.81 20.79
C GLY A 7 22.25 -27.97 21.65
N LYS A 8 22.59 -26.72 21.89
CA LYS A 8 21.60 -25.71 22.32
C LYS A 8 20.59 -25.57 21.21
N LEU A 9 19.35 -25.97 21.47
CA LEU A 9 18.20 -25.52 20.65
C LEU A 9 18.25 -24.00 20.57
N GLY A 10 18.75 -23.46 19.46
CA GLY A 10 18.91 -22.05 19.26
C GLY A 10 17.55 -21.35 19.37
N ALA A 11 17.46 -20.39 20.26
CA ALA A 11 16.31 -19.50 20.37
C ALA A 11 15.99 -18.95 18.98
N ARG A 12 14.74 -19.16 18.50
CA ARG A 12 14.30 -18.66 17.19
C ARG A 12 14.28 -17.15 17.20
N GLY A 13 15.30 -16.50 16.63
CA GLY A 13 15.45 -15.06 16.53
C GLY A 13 16.78 -14.55 17.07
N GLU A 14 17.30 -13.55 16.43
CA GLU A 14 18.60 -12.93 16.67
C GLU A 14 18.38 -11.49 17.16
N ILE A 15 19.16 -11.03 18.14
CA ILE A 15 19.20 -9.65 18.62
C ILE A 15 20.60 -9.10 18.33
N GLU A 16 20.66 -8.10 17.46
CA GLU A 16 21.89 -7.44 17.02
C GLU A 16 21.96 -6.03 17.64
N ARG A 17 23.14 -5.63 18.13
CA ARG A 17 23.38 -4.25 18.58
C ARG A 17 23.82 -3.40 17.40
N LEU A 18 23.10 -2.31 17.14
CA LEU A 18 23.43 -1.35 16.09
C LEU A 18 24.46 -0.31 16.61
N PRO A 19 25.19 0.37 15.70
CA PRO A 19 26.12 1.44 16.06
C PRO A 19 25.49 2.58 16.85
N SER A 20 24.18 2.83 16.69
CA SER A 20 23.40 3.80 17.46
C SER A 20 23.14 3.41 18.92
N GLY A 21 23.54 2.21 19.33
CA GLY A 21 23.21 1.62 20.63
C GLY A 21 21.82 0.97 20.70
N SER A 22 20.99 1.13 19.68
CA SER A 22 19.69 0.45 19.55
C SER A 22 19.88 -1.04 19.30
N LEU A 23 18.86 -1.88 19.63
CA LEU A 23 18.88 -3.32 19.41
C LEU A 23 17.94 -3.67 18.24
N ARG A 24 18.45 -4.40 17.25
CA ARG A 24 17.63 -4.95 16.15
C ARG A 24 17.29 -6.39 16.48
N VAL A 25 16.01 -6.68 16.55
CA VAL A 25 15.47 -8.03 16.68
C VAL A 25 15.14 -8.56 15.30
N ARG A 26 15.58 -9.79 15.00
CA ARG A 26 15.37 -10.45 13.70
C ARG A 26 14.85 -11.86 13.90
N VAL A 27 13.67 -12.18 13.39
CA VAL A 27 13.03 -13.48 13.51
C VAL A 27 12.80 -14.10 12.13
N TYR A 28 13.21 -15.34 11.96
CA TYR A 28 13.01 -16.07 10.71
C TYR A 28 11.54 -16.45 10.50
N ALA A 29 10.92 -15.91 9.45
CA ALA A 29 9.50 -16.09 9.13
C ALA A 29 9.23 -17.17 8.06
N GLY A 30 10.27 -17.88 7.58
CA GLY A 30 10.13 -18.92 6.58
C GLY A 30 10.89 -18.63 5.28
N ILE A 31 10.61 -19.45 4.26
CA ILE A 31 11.12 -19.25 2.91
C ILE A 31 9.99 -18.59 2.11
N ASP A 32 10.31 -17.52 1.45
CA ASP A 32 9.41 -16.87 0.49
C ASP A 32 9.10 -17.87 -0.64
N PRO A 33 7.82 -18.17 -0.90
CA PRO A 33 7.45 -19.21 -1.87
C PRO A 33 7.82 -18.84 -3.31
N VAL A 34 7.96 -17.55 -3.59
CA VAL A 34 8.25 -17.03 -4.93
C VAL A 34 9.76 -16.87 -5.13
N THR A 35 10.43 -16.19 -4.21
CA THR A 35 11.87 -15.86 -4.35
C THR A 35 12.80 -16.97 -3.83
N ARG A 36 12.28 -17.98 -3.14
CA ARG A 36 13.04 -19.04 -2.47
C ARG A 36 14.07 -18.53 -1.46
N LYS A 37 14.04 -17.24 -1.11
CA LYS A 37 14.93 -16.63 -0.13
C LYS A 37 14.34 -16.72 1.28
N ARG A 38 15.23 -16.69 2.28
CA ARG A 38 14.84 -16.65 3.70
C ARG A 38 14.18 -15.29 3.99
N ARG A 39 12.98 -15.33 4.54
CA ARG A 39 12.23 -14.17 4.97
C ARG A 39 12.42 -13.96 6.47
N TYR A 40 12.63 -12.72 6.89
CA TYR A 40 12.80 -12.34 8.28
C TYR A 40 11.83 -11.20 8.62
N VAL A 41 11.28 -11.26 9.83
CA VAL A 41 10.60 -10.11 10.46
C VAL A 41 11.64 -9.41 11.30
N MET A 42 11.65 -8.06 11.29
CA MET A 42 12.64 -7.26 12.02
C MET A 42 11.95 -6.15 12.80
N GLU A 43 12.43 -5.89 14.03
CA GLU A 43 12.01 -4.79 14.89
C GLU A 43 13.24 -4.12 15.50
N THR A 44 13.26 -2.78 15.58
CA THR A 44 14.36 -2.04 16.20
C THR A 44 13.87 -1.43 17.51
N VAL A 45 14.53 -1.80 18.61
CA VAL A 45 14.27 -1.30 19.95
C VAL A 45 15.26 -0.15 20.22
N PRO A 46 14.79 1.06 20.60
CA PRO A 46 15.66 2.20 20.89
C PRO A 46 16.65 1.89 22.02
N ALA A 47 17.82 2.54 21.99
CA ALA A 47 18.79 2.47 23.08
C ALA A 47 18.21 3.04 24.38
N GLY A 48 18.41 2.35 25.49
CA GLY A 48 17.91 2.79 26.81
C GLY A 48 18.19 1.77 27.89
N PRO A 49 17.93 2.08 29.17
CA PRO A 49 18.21 1.18 30.30
C PRO A 49 17.39 -0.12 30.26
N THR A 50 16.25 -0.14 29.56
CA THR A 50 15.37 -1.31 29.41
C THR A 50 15.52 -2.02 28.04
N ALA A 51 16.36 -1.51 27.14
CA ALA A 51 16.48 -1.96 25.76
C ALA A 51 16.67 -3.47 25.61
N ALA A 52 17.50 -4.10 26.44
CA ALA A 52 17.73 -5.54 26.39
C ALA A 52 16.47 -6.35 26.75
N ARG A 53 15.75 -5.95 27.79
CA ARG A 53 14.49 -6.57 28.20
C ARG A 53 13.39 -6.38 27.15
N ASP A 54 13.32 -5.19 26.59
CA ASP A 54 12.31 -4.82 25.58
C ASP A 54 12.59 -5.55 24.24
N ALA A 55 13.86 -5.75 23.89
CA ALA A 55 14.27 -6.55 22.73
C ALA A 55 13.92 -8.04 22.91
N GLU A 56 14.10 -8.61 24.10
CA GLU A 56 13.68 -9.99 24.39
C GLU A 56 12.14 -10.13 24.35
N ALA A 57 11.41 -9.14 24.87
CA ALA A 57 9.96 -9.11 24.78
C ALA A 57 9.48 -8.99 23.31
N ALA A 58 10.13 -8.16 22.51
CA ALA A 58 9.89 -8.04 21.07
C ALA A 58 10.16 -9.39 20.35
N ARG A 59 11.29 -10.01 20.62
CA ARG A 59 11.63 -11.34 20.06
C ARG A 59 10.56 -12.38 20.38
N ALA A 60 10.13 -12.47 21.64
CA ALA A 60 9.12 -13.41 22.05
C ALA A 60 7.76 -13.18 21.38
N ARG A 61 7.36 -11.91 21.18
CA ARG A 61 6.14 -11.54 20.43
C ARG A 61 6.24 -11.97 18.97
N MET A 62 7.35 -11.63 18.31
CA MET A 62 7.57 -11.92 16.89
C MET A 62 7.64 -13.43 16.60
N VAL A 63 8.26 -14.20 17.47
CA VAL A 63 8.29 -15.68 17.35
C VAL A 63 6.88 -16.25 17.44
N ARG A 64 6.08 -15.81 18.42
CA ARG A 64 4.68 -16.27 18.55
C ARG A 64 3.85 -15.91 17.34
N ALA A 65 4.00 -14.71 16.77
CA ALA A 65 3.29 -14.27 15.60
C ALA A 65 3.64 -15.12 14.35
N VAL A 66 4.92 -15.42 14.16
CA VAL A 66 5.40 -16.29 13.08
C VAL A 66 4.88 -17.73 13.24
N ASP A 67 4.87 -18.27 14.44
CA ASP A 67 4.37 -19.63 14.71
C ASP A 67 2.85 -19.72 14.54
N ALA A 68 2.09 -18.70 14.96
CA ALA A 68 0.65 -18.62 14.72
C ALA A 68 0.32 -18.57 13.21
N HIS A 69 1.08 -17.78 12.45
CA HIS A 69 0.92 -17.72 10.99
C HIS A 69 1.28 -19.04 10.29
N ARG A 70 2.24 -19.80 10.81
CA ARG A 70 2.54 -21.15 10.31
C ARG A 70 1.42 -22.15 10.62
N ALA A 71 0.88 -22.13 11.83
CA ALA A 71 -0.20 -23.02 12.24
C ALA A 71 -1.47 -22.83 11.42
N SER A 72 -1.80 -21.60 11.05
CA SER A 72 -2.96 -21.30 10.19
C SER A 72 -2.83 -21.80 8.75
N ARG A 73 -1.60 -22.11 8.29
CA ARG A 73 -1.31 -22.63 6.93
C ARG A 73 -1.20 -24.16 6.87
N THR A 74 -1.17 -24.85 8.00
CA THR A 74 -1.12 -26.32 8.11
C THR A 74 -2.44 -26.91 8.61
N GLY A 75 -3.56 -26.54 7.99
CA GLY A 75 -4.81 -27.28 8.10
C GLY A 75 -4.68 -28.64 7.37
N PRO A 76 -5.47 -29.69 7.76
CA PRO A 76 -5.22 -31.05 7.31
C PRO A 76 -5.30 -31.18 5.80
N SER A 77 -4.19 -31.60 5.20
CA SER A 77 -4.03 -31.87 3.79
C SER A 77 -4.83 -33.09 3.35
N GLY A 78 -5.85 -32.88 2.55
CA GLY A 78 -6.43 -33.91 1.72
C GLY A 78 -5.45 -34.29 0.60
N THR A 79 -5.17 -35.55 0.45
CA THR A 79 -4.32 -36.17 -0.58
C THR A 79 -4.77 -35.86 -1.99
N PRO A 80 -3.90 -35.43 -2.91
CA PRO A 80 -4.24 -35.34 -4.33
C PRO A 80 -4.10 -36.70 -5.02
N ARG A 81 -5.13 -37.13 -5.74
CA ARG A 81 -5.06 -38.25 -6.69
C ARG A 81 -4.31 -37.80 -7.96
N PRO A 82 -3.53 -38.70 -8.57
CA PRO A 82 -2.82 -38.37 -9.81
C PRO A 82 -3.77 -38.46 -11.01
N HIS A 83 -3.82 -37.41 -11.83
CA HIS A 83 -4.41 -37.46 -13.15
C HIS A 83 -3.33 -37.79 -14.18
N THR A 84 -3.55 -38.92 -14.86
CA THR A 84 -2.85 -39.37 -16.05
C THR A 84 -3.19 -38.48 -17.25
N ALA A 85 -2.16 -38.06 -17.96
CA ALA A 85 -2.28 -37.40 -19.25
C ALA A 85 -2.45 -38.45 -20.38
N PRO A 86 -3.22 -38.17 -21.43
CA PRO A 86 -3.13 -38.90 -22.70
C PRO A 86 -2.19 -38.14 -23.65
N GLY A 87 -1.30 -38.89 -24.28
CA GLY A 87 -0.44 -38.38 -25.33
C GLY A 87 -1.21 -38.17 -26.64
N THR A 88 -0.71 -37.25 -27.46
CA THR A 88 -1.03 -37.21 -28.90
C THR A 88 0.23 -36.93 -29.69
N ASP A 89 0.27 -37.65 -30.77
CA ASP A 89 1.31 -37.80 -31.78
C ASP A 89 1.68 -36.52 -32.50
N GLY A 90 2.91 -36.56 -33.06
CA GLY A 90 3.52 -35.50 -33.82
C GLY A 90 2.89 -35.28 -35.19
N ILE A 91 3.08 -34.09 -35.71
CA ILE A 91 3.21 -33.83 -37.15
C ILE A 91 4.32 -32.80 -37.33
N ASP A 92 5.37 -33.26 -37.98
CA ASP A 92 6.48 -32.49 -38.54
C ASP A 92 5.99 -31.86 -39.87
N THR A 93 6.09 -30.55 -40.01
CA THR A 93 6.18 -29.89 -41.32
C THR A 93 6.95 -28.59 -41.21
N SER A 94 8.21 -28.65 -41.57
CA SER A 94 8.95 -27.45 -41.99
C SER A 94 8.53 -27.06 -43.40
N PRO A 95 8.47 -25.78 -43.74
CA PRO A 95 8.99 -25.31 -44.99
C PRO A 95 9.77 -24.00 -44.93
N GLY A 96 10.89 -24.02 -45.60
CA GLY A 96 11.25 -22.96 -46.52
C GLY A 96 11.88 -21.70 -45.95
N ASP A 97 13.16 -21.75 -45.97
CA ASP A 97 14.10 -20.61 -45.96
C ASP A 97 13.73 -19.60 -47.07
N ARG A 98 13.35 -18.37 -46.68
CA ARG A 98 13.29 -17.20 -47.55
C ARG A 98 14.29 -16.16 -47.02
N PRO A 99 15.11 -15.55 -47.88
CA PRO A 99 16.12 -14.60 -47.48
C PRO A 99 15.45 -13.38 -46.84
N ARG A 100 15.89 -13.04 -45.62
CA ARG A 100 15.55 -11.77 -44.99
C ARG A 100 16.26 -10.66 -45.77
N GLU A 101 15.51 -9.86 -46.49
CA GLU A 101 15.92 -8.57 -46.99
C GLU A 101 16.43 -7.72 -45.82
N SER A 102 17.64 -7.19 -45.96
CA SER A 102 18.32 -6.29 -45.05
C SER A 102 17.46 -5.02 -44.87
N ARG A 103 16.74 -4.92 -43.75
CA ARG A 103 16.17 -3.64 -43.30
C ARG A 103 17.35 -2.68 -43.12
N GLY A 104 17.33 -1.56 -43.83
CA GLY A 104 18.30 -0.48 -43.75
C GLY A 104 18.55 -0.11 -42.28
N SER A 105 19.81 0.10 -41.92
CA SER A 105 20.23 0.42 -40.55
C SER A 105 19.55 1.71 -40.11
N GLU A 106 18.57 1.61 -39.19
CA GLU A 106 17.97 2.78 -38.55
C GLU A 106 19.10 3.59 -37.86
N LEU A 107 19.24 4.86 -38.27
CA LEU A 107 20.18 5.77 -37.65
C LEU A 107 19.84 5.95 -36.17
N THR A 108 20.73 5.55 -35.28
CA THR A 108 20.57 5.73 -33.83
C THR A 108 21.04 7.11 -33.38
N GLY A 109 20.57 7.59 -32.25
CA GLY A 109 21.04 8.84 -31.63
C GLY A 109 22.54 8.84 -31.39
N ALA A 110 23.17 7.68 -31.17
CA ALA A 110 24.62 7.52 -31.06
C ALA A 110 25.35 7.74 -32.42
N THR A 111 24.77 7.27 -33.50
CA THR A 111 25.28 7.50 -34.86
C THR A 111 25.21 8.98 -35.23
N ILE A 112 24.09 9.66 -34.93
CA ILE A 112 23.93 11.10 -35.14
C ILE A 112 24.95 11.90 -34.32
N ALA A 113 25.15 11.54 -33.05
CA ALA A 113 26.12 12.17 -32.17
C ALA A 113 27.54 12.10 -32.75
N ARG A 114 27.92 10.94 -33.27
CA ARG A 114 29.20 10.71 -33.93
C ARG A 114 29.34 11.53 -35.21
N LEU A 115 28.33 11.53 -36.08
CA LEU A 115 28.34 12.29 -37.34
C LEU A 115 28.38 13.82 -37.11
N ALA A 116 27.65 14.30 -36.11
CA ALA A 116 27.66 15.72 -35.76
C ALA A 116 28.85 16.14 -34.88
N GLY A 117 29.69 15.22 -34.42
CA GLY A 117 30.81 15.51 -33.51
C GLY A 117 30.41 16.05 -32.17
N VAL A 118 29.31 15.53 -31.58
CA VAL A 118 28.76 15.97 -30.28
C VAL A 118 28.41 14.78 -29.41
N SER A 119 28.09 15.04 -28.13
CA SER A 119 27.60 13.99 -27.24
C SER A 119 26.17 13.59 -27.57
N THR A 120 25.73 12.38 -27.22
CA THR A 120 24.34 11.91 -27.32
C THR A 120 23.41 12.78 -26.52
N ALA A 121 23.88 13.33 -25.39
CA ALA A 121 23.13 14.29 -24.57
C ALA A 121 22.86 15.59 -25.31
N THR A 122 23.82 16.08 -26.13
CA THR A 122 23.67 17.26 -26.98
C THR A 122 22.64 17.01 -28.08
N VAL A 123 22.70 15.84 -28.75
CA VAL A 123 21.72 15.43 -29.76
C VAL A 123 20.31 15.39 -29.12
N SER A 124 20.18 14.81 -27.95
CA SER A 124 18.91 14.77 -27.21
C SER A 124 18.37 16.17 -26.88
N LYS A 125 19.24 17.10 -26.47
CA LYS A 125 18.82 18.50 -26.22
C LYS A 125 18.31 19.18 -27.49
N VAL A 126 19.00 18.97 -28.64
CA VAL A 126 18.57 19.53 -29.93
C VAL A 126 17.24 18.94 -30.37
N LEU A 127 17.11 17.60 -30.34
CA LEU A 127 15.88 16.91 -30.71
C LEU A 127 14.67 17.31 -29.85
N ASN A 128 14.90 17.67 -28.57
CA ASN A 128 13.85 18.06 -27.63
C ASN A 128 13.67 19.60 -27.53
N GLY A 129 14.30 20.38 -28.40
CA GLY A 129 14.16 21.85 -28.41
C GLY A 129 14.70 22.56 -27.16
N ARG A 130 15.46 21.87 -26.29
CA ARG A 130 15.92 22.43 -25.00
C ARG A 130 16.96 23.53 -25.21
N SER A 131 16.94 24.56 -24.34
CA SER A 131 17.95 25.60 -24.25
C SER A 131 19.33 25.06 -23.80
N GLY A 132 20.40 25.83 -23.98
CA GLY A 132 21.75 25.46 -23.54
C GLY A 132 22.59 24.65 -24.57
N VAL A 133 22.24 24.74 -25.86
CA VAL A 133 23.06 24.30 -26.98
C VAL A 133 23.36 25.50 -27.86
N ALA A 134 24.66 25.74 -28.13
CA ALA A 134 25.09 26.83 -28.99
C ALA A 134 24.45 26.73 -30.38
N SER A 135 24.11 27.87 -31.00
CA SER A 135 23.36 27.94 -32.27
C SER A 135 24.08 27.21 -33.42
N GLU A 136 25.38 27.24 -33.43
CA GLU A 136 26.18 26.55 -34.42
C GLU A 136 26.18 25.02 -34.24
N THR A 137 26.25 24.56 -32.98
CA THR A 137 26.17 23.14 -32.66
C THR A 137 24.75 22.60 -32.97
N ARG A 138 23.73 23.38 -32.71
CA ARG A 138 22.35 23.07 -33.09
C ARG A 138 22.18 22.91 -34.58
N ARG A 139 22.67 23.88 -35.37
CA ARG A 139 22.62 23.84 -36.81
C ARG A 139 23.33 22.60 -37.38
N ARG A 140 24.52 22.27 -36.85
CA ARG A 140 25.27 21.09 -37.25
C ARG A 140 24.52 19.77 -37.03
N VAL A 141 23.89 19.63 -35.87
CA VAL A 141 23.04 18.46 -35.57
C VAL A 141 21.84 18.41 -36.51
N GLU A 142 21.13 19.54 -36.71
CA GLU A 142 19.97 19.64 -37.60
C GLU A 142 20.32 19.34 -39.06
N THR A 143 21.53 19.68 -39.52
CA THR A 143 22.02 19.34 -40.86
C THR A 143 22.22 17.83 -41.01
N VAL A 144 22.87 17.18 -40.06
CA VAL A 144 23.05 15.72 -40.06
C VAL A 144 21.69 15.01 -40.01
N LEU A 145 20.74 15.48 -39.22
CA LEU A 145 19.37 14.92 -39.15
C LEU A 145 18.67 15.01 -40.52
N ARG A 146 18.83 16.12 -41.25
CA ARG A 146 18.23 16.37 -42.54
C ARG A 146 18.87 15.55 -43.66
N GLU A 147 20.17 15.56 -43.72
CA GLU A 147 20.96 14.83 -44.75
C GLU A 147 20.73 13.34 -44.69
N HIS A 148 20.54 12.79 -43.49
CA HIS A 148 20.32 11.38 -43.30
C HIS A 148 18.83 11.01 -43.17
N HIS A 149 17.91 11.91 -43.51
CA HIS A 149 16.46 11.69 -43.43
C HIS A 149 16.02 11.10 -42.09
N TYR A 150 16.73 11.48 -40.98
CA TYR A 150 16.40 10.97 -39.66
C TYR A 150 14.98 11.32 -39.30
N ARG A 151 14.08 10.35 -39.38
CA ARG A 151 12.78 10.43 -38.75
C ARG A 151 12.98 10.06 -37.29
N ARG A 152 12.71 11.02 -36.40
CA ARG A 152 12.63 10.72 -34.99
C ARG A 152 11.70 9.49 -34.85
N PRO A 153 12.13 8.39 -34.19
CA PRO A 153 11.18 7.33 -33.85
C PRO A 153 9.99 8.01 -33.18
N GLU A 154 8.82 7.90 -33.79
CA GLU A 154 7.61 8.37 -33.13
C GLU A 154 7.59 7.66 -31.79
N MET A 155 7.72 8.46 -30.72
CA MET A 155 7.55 7.89 -29.38
C MET A 155 6.19 7.19 -29.41
N PRO A 156 6.10 5.88 -29.14
CA PRO A 156 4.84 5.19 -29.22
C PRO A 156 3.81 6.01 -28.47
N ALA A 157 2.66 6.22 -29.09
CA ALA A 157 1.56 6.99 -28.49
C ALA A 157 1.34 6.48 -27.06
N ARG A 158 1.01 7.38 -26.15
CA ARG A 158 0.61 6.96 -24.79
C ARG A 158 -0.52 5.94 -24.93
N ALA A 159 -0.46 4.88 -24.15
CA ALA A 159 -1.61 4.00 -24.05
C ALA A 159 -2.79 4.81 -23.51
N ALA A 160 -3.94 4.64 -24.13
CA ALA A 160 -5.18 5.28 -23.68
C ALA A 160 -5.67 4.59 -22.39
N SER A 161 -4.87 4.67 -21.31
CA SER A 161 -5.13 3.99 -20.03
C SER A 161 -4.69 4.80 -18.83
N ILE A 162 -5.41 4.66 -17.72
CA ILE A 162 -4.97 5.03 -16.38
C ILE A 162 -4.53 3.75 -15.67
N GLU A 163 -3.34 3.76 -15.07
CA GLU A 163 -2.85 2.64 -14.27
C GLU A 163 -3.02 2.93 -12.78
N VAL A 164 -3.60 1.98 -12.06
CA VAL A 164 -3.77 2.06 -10.59
C VAL A 164 -2.83 1.05 -9.94
N VAL A 165 -1.94 1.55 -9.09
CA VAL A 165 -0.91 0.76 -8.42
C VAL A 165 -1.27 0.59 -6.96
N PHE A 166 -1.56 -0.65 -6.54
CA PHE A 166 -1.91 -1.00 -5.16
C PHE A 166 -0.74 -1.63 -4.43
N TYR A 167 -0.67 -1.39 -3.13
CA TYR A 167 0.12 -2.18 -2.20
C TYR A 167 -0.78 -3.21 -1.50
N GLY A 168 -1.07 -4.31 -2.20
CA GLY A 168 -2.02 -5.33 -1.78
C GLY A 168 -3.46 -5.02 -2.22
N MET A 169 -3.90 -5.66 -3.30
CA MET A 169 -5.22 -5.44 -3.89
C MET A 169 -6.34 -6.24 -3.19
N LEU A 170 -6.02 -7.06 -2.21
CA LEU A 170 -7.00 -7.93 -1.52
C LEU A 170 -7.96 -7.19 -0.59
N SER A 171 -7.98 -5.86 -0.60
CA SER A 171 -8.88 -5.07 0.24
C SER A 171 -10.22 -4.81 -0.47
N HIS A 172 -11.31 -4.83 0.30
CA HIS A 172 -12.64 -4.42 -0.17
C HIS A 172 -12.67 -2.98 -0.71
N LEU A 173 -11.70 -2.16 -0.34
CA LEU A 173 -11.54 -0.77 -0.76
C LEU A 173 -11.13 -0.65 -2.22
N ALA A 174 -10.34 -1.60 -2.73
CA ALA A 174 -9.83 -1.58 -4.10
C ALA A 174 -10.96 -1.54 -5.12
N ILE A 175 -12.04 -2.29 -4.91
CA ILE A 175 -13.19 -2.34 -5.82
C ILE A 175 -13.88 -0.97 -5.90
N ALA A 176 -14.11 -0.31 -4.77
CA ALA A 176 -14.76 1.00 -4.74
C ALA A 176 -13.89 2.07 -5.42
N ILE A 177 -12.58 2.07 -5.16
CA ILE A 177 -11.61 2.97 -5.80
C ILE A 177 -11.59 2.75 -7.31
N MET A 178 -11.45 1.49 -7.75
CA MET A 178 -11.43 1.14 -9.17
C MET A 178 -12.70 1.55 -9.89
N HIS A 179 -13.86 1.43 -9.23
CA HIS A 179 -15.13 1.87 -9.80
C HIS A 179 -15.13 3.39 -10.05
N GLY A 180 -14.65 4.19 -9.08
CA GLY A 180 -14.53 5.64 -9.27
C GLY A 180 -13.55 6.01 -10.38
N VAL A 181 -12.40 5.35 -10.45
CA VAL A 181 -11.42 5.56 -11.53
C VAL A 181 -12.03 5.21 -12.89
N GLU A 182 -12.76 4.10 -12.98
CA GLU A 182 -13.38 3.63 -14.23
C GLU A 182 -14.43 4.60 -14.75
N GLN A 183 -15.26 5.18 -13.88
CA GLN A 183 -16.25 6.19 -14.26
C GLN A 183 -15.61 7.36 -15.02
N VAL A 184 -14.50 7.91 -14.49
CA VAL A 184 -13.79 9.01 -15.12
C VAL A 184 -13.06 8.54 -16.38
N ALA A 185 -12.38 7.40 -16.33
CA ALA A 185 -11.65 6.85 -17.45
C ALA A 185 -12.55 6.65 -18.67
N ARG A 186 -13.75 6.08 -18.47
CA ARG A 186 -14.75 5.87 -19.51
C ARG A 186 -15.21 7.19 -20.16
N ALA A 187 -15.45 8.22 -19.37
CA ALA A 187 -15.82 9.54 -19.88
C ALA A 187 -14.75 10.19 -20.79
N HIS A 188 -13.50 9.72 -20.65
CA HIS A 188 -12.36 10.17 -21.43
C HIS A 188 -11.84 9.15 -22.45
N ASN A 189 -12.60 8.07 -22.72
CA ASN A 189 -12.20 6.97 -23.62
C ASN A 189 -10.86 6.32 -23.23
N LEU A 190 -10.61 6.21 -21.91
CA LEU A 190 -9.45 5.54 -21.34
C LEU A 190 -9.85 4.18 -20.76
N SER A 191 -8.98 3.18 -20.87
CA SER A 191 -9.06 1.95 -20.11
C SER A 191 -8.44 2.11 -18.73
N VAL A 192 -8.76 1.20 -17.81
CA VAL A 192 -8.12 1.14 -16.49
C VAL A 192 -7.34 -0.15 -16.38
N GLY A 193 -6.03 -0.02 -16.13
CA GLY A 193 -5.15 -1.10 -15.75
C GLY A 193 -4.85 -1.08 -14.26
N PHE A 194 -4.38 -2.19 -13.70
CA PHE A 194 -3.92 -2.22 -12.32
C PHE A 194 -2.65 -3.03 -12.16
N THR A 195 -1.89 -2.70 -11.11
CA THR A 195 -0.68 -3.40 -10.69
C THR A 195 -0.73 -3.59 -9.19
N ASP A 196 -0.59 -4.84 -8.71
CA ASP A 196 -0.41 -5.13 -7.28
C ASP A 196 1.06 -5.34 -6.99
N VAL A 197 1.66 -4.39 -6.26
CA VAL A 197 3.11 -4.41 -5.95
C VAL A 197 3.50 -5.62 -5.09
N LEU A 198 2.59 -6.12 -4.23
CA LEU A 198 2.87 -7.30 -3.40
C LEU A 198 2.97 -8.59 -4.22
N GLN A 199 2.39 -8.63 -5.42
CA GLN A 199 2.41 -9.80 -6.30
C GLN A 199 3.55 -9.75 -7.32
N LEU A 200 4.30 -8.64 -7.39
CA LEU A 200 5.41 -8.53 -8.33
C LEU A 200 6.61 -9.35 -7.84
N SER A 201 7.22 -10.07 -8.77
CA SER A 201 8.52 -10.71 -8.51
C SER A 201 9.61 -9.65 -8.31
N THR A 202 10.46 -9.85 -7.32
CA THR A 202 11.41 -8.87 -6.74
C THR A 202 12.48 -8.30 -7.67
N ASN A 203 12.53 -8.68 -8.95
CA ASN A 203 13.60 -8.29 -9.86
C ASN A 203 13.26 -7.13 -10.82
N ARG A 204 12.02 -6.63 -10.80
CA ARG A 204 11.61 -5.53 -11.67
C ARG A 204 10.89 -4.46 -10.88
N SER A 205 11.28 -3.20 -11.09
CA SER A 205 10.54 -2.06 -10.56
C SER A 205 9.20 -1.96 -11.30
N TRP A 206 8.09 -1.89 -10.57
CA TRP A 206 6.76 -1.66 -11.14
C TRP A 206 6.72 -0.41 -12.03
N ALA A 207 7.52 0.62 -11.71
CA ALA A 207 7.63 1.82 -12.51
C ALA A 207 8.26 1.54 -13.88
N GLN A 208 9.24 0.64 -13.98
CA GLN A 208 9.84 0.26 -15.27
C GLN A 208 8.83 -0.46 -16.18
N ASP A 209 7.97 -1.31 -15.60
CA ASP A 209 6.91 -1.97 -16.36
C ASP A 209 5.85 -0.95 -16.84
N LEU A 210 5.53 0.06 -16.03
CA LEU A 210 4.66 1.16 -16.44
C LEU A 210 5.29 2.04 -17.53
N LEU A 211 6.60 2.29 -17.46
CA LEU A 211 7.31 3.01 -18.52
C LEU A 211 7.19 2.30 -19.88
N ALA A 212 7.24 0.98 -19.89
CA ALA A 212 7.07 0.19 -21.12
C ALA A 212 5.64 0.33 -21.69
N ARG A 213 4.62 0.37 -20.83
CA ARG A 213 3.20 0.52 -21.22
C ARG A 213 2.81 1.97 -21.54
N ARG A 214 3.52 2.96 -20.98
CA ARG A 214 3.30 4.40 -21.19
C ARG A 214 1.84 4.83 -20.99
N PRO A 215 1.26 4.62 -19.80
CA PRO A 215 -0.12 5.03 -19.55
C PRO A 215 -0.28 6.56 -19.66
N THR A 216 -1.52 7.01 -19.83
CA THR A 216 -1.89 8.43 -19.75
C THR A 216 -1.50 9.03 -18.42
N GLY A 217 -1.63 8.25 -17.34
CA GLY A 217 -1.14 8.59 -16.01
C GLY A 217 -1.31 7.45 -15.01
N VAL A 218 -0.83 7.65 -13.80
CA VAL A 218 -0.72 6.65 -12.74
C VAL A 218 -1.38 7.17 -11.47
N ILE A 219 -2.12 6.31 -10.80
CA ILE A 219 -2.64 6.52 -9.44
C ILE A 219 -1.98 5.49 -8.53
N THR A 220 -1.28 5.93 -7.48
CA THR A 220 -0.77 5.01 -6.44
C THR A 220 -1.70 5.02 -5.25
N VAL A 221 -2.04 3.84 -4.71
CA VAL A 221 -2.97 3.68 -3.59
C VAL A 221 -2.23 3.06 -2.41
N HIS A 222 -2.32 3.69 -1.23
CA HIS A 222 -1.66 3.27 0.01
C HIS A 222 -0.14 3.08 -0.13
N LEU A 223 0.49 3.81 -1.05
CA LEU A 223 1.93 3.79 -1.21
C LEU A 223 2.53 5.10 -0.70
N THR A 224 3.52 4.99 0.19
CA THR A 224 4.51 6.05 0.33
C THR A 224 5.42 5.89 -0.87
N SER A 225 5.35 6.83 -1.79
CA SER A 225 6.11 6.69 -3.02
C SER A 225 7.61 6.71 -2.74
N PRO A 226 8.32 5.62 -3.04
CA PRO A 226 9.77 5.66 -3.08
C PRO A 226 10.24 6.71 -4.07
N THR A 227 11.31 7.41 -3.75
CA THR A 227 11.89 8.49 -4.57
C THR A 227 12.18 8.05 -6.01
N GLU A 228 12.58 6.80 -6.20
CA GLU A 228 13.00 6.25 -7.50
C GLU A 228 11.86 6.08 -8.51
N PRO A 229 10.73 5.42 -8.19
CA PRO A 229 9.59 5.32 -9.12
C PRO A 229 9.01 6.68 -9.51
N HIS A 230 8.94 7.63 -8.58
CA HIS A 230 8.50 9.00 -8.86
C HIS A 230 9.42 9.70 -9.86
N ALA A 231 10.72 9.67 -9.63
CA ALA A 231 11.70 10.29 -10.50
C ALA A 231 11.64 9.70 -11.92
N LEU A 232 11.45 8.39 -12.04
CA LEU A 232 11.31 7.70 -13.32
C LEU A 232 10.05 8.13 -14.08
N LEU A 233 8.89 8.17 -13.41
CA LEU A 233 7.63 8.60 -14.02
C LEU A 233 7.67 10.08 -14.41
N ALA A 234 8.19 10.95 -13.54
CA ALA A 234 8.35 12.38 -13.80
C ALA A 234 9.31 12.65 -14.98
N ALA A 235 10.45 11.94 -15.05
CA ALA A 235 11.40 12.05 -16.16
C ALA A 235 10.77 11.64 -17.51
N SER A 236 9.76 10.77 -17.47
CA SER A 236 9.01 10.30 -18.65
C SER A 236 7.76 11.12 -18.93
N ALA A 237 7.53 12.19 -18.17
CA ALA A 237 6.35 13.06 -18.25
C ALA A 237 5.02 12.26 -18.08
N ILE A 238 5.02 11.20 -17.27
CA ILE A 238 3.81 10.46 -16.90
C ILE A 238 3.24 11.07 -15.62
N PRO A 239 2.03 11.63 -15.65
CA PRO A 239 1.36 12.16 -14.46
C PRO A 239 1.20 11.11 -13.37
N LEU A 240 1.39 11.53 -12.12
CA LEU A 240 1.21 10.70 -10.94
C LEU A 240 0.35 11.42 -9.91
N VAL A 241 -0.61 10.72 -9.36
CA VAL A 241 -1.44 11.15 -8.22
C VAL A 241 -1.41 10.06 -7.16
N THR A 242 -1.29 10.44 -5.89
CA THR A 242 -1.34 9.49 -4.77
C THR A 242 -2.70 9.53 -4.10
N LEU A 243 -3.32 8.37 -3.93
CA LEU A 243 -4.56 8.21 -3.20
C LEU A 243 -4.25 7.57 -1.83
N ASP A 244 -4.73 8.18 -0.77
CA ASP A 244 -4.52 7.79 0.62
C ASP A 244 -3.04 7.50 0.93
N PRO A 245 -2.17 8.54 0.87
CA PRO A 245 -0.74 8.38 1.07
C PRO A 245 -0.44 7.85 2.49
N THR A 246 0.44 6.87 2.59
CA THR A 246 0.81 6.27 3.88
C THR A 246 1.76 7.14 4.73
N GLY A 247 2.44 8.09 4.11
CA GLY A 247 3.37 9.04 4.75
C GLY A 247 3.42 10.35 3.98
N GLU A 248 4.10 11.36 4.53
CA GLU A 248 4.32 12.61 3.82
C GLU A 248 5.16 12.37 2.56
N PRO A 249 4.69 12.80 1.38
CA PRO A 249 5.45 12.64 0.16
C PRO A 249 6.73 13.47 0.22
N GLN A 250 7.87 12.86 -0.11
CA GLN A 250 9.15 13.55 -0.18
C GLN A 250 9.25 14.51 -1.39
N HIS A 251 8.28 14.48 -2.29
CA HIS A 251 8.18 15.32 -3.46
C HIS A 251 6.74 15.85 -3.60
N PRO A 252 6.54 17.03 -4.20
CA PRO A 252 5.23 17.57 -4.46
C PRO A 252 4.49 16.69 -5.48
N VAL A 253 3.69 15.75 -5.00
CA VAL A 253 2.82 14.90 -5.79
C VAL A 253 1.39 15.18 -5.36
N PRO A 254 0.49 15.46 -6.29
CA PRO A 254 -0.91 15.65 -5.97
C PRO A 254 -1.48 14.42 -5.25
N SER A 255 -2.27 14.67 -4.21
CA SER A 255 -2.82 13.62 -3.37
C SER A 255 -4.31 13.80 -3.10
N VAL A 256 -4.99 12.67 -2.97
CA VAL A 256 -6.39 12.58 -2.54
C VAL A 256 -6.45 11.75 -1.28
N GLY A 257 -7.08 12.26 -0.24
CA GLY A 257 -7.27 11.59 1.04
C GLY A 257 -8.69 11.76 1.57
N ALA A 258 -8.93 11.26 2.75
CA ALA A 258 -10.17 11.46 3.50
C ALA A 258 -9.90 12.22 4.80
N THR A 259 -10.94 12.84 5.37
CA THR A 259 -10.85 13.55 6.65
C THR A 259 -10.84 12.58 7.83
N ASP A 260 -9.77 11.76 7.94
CA ASP A 260 -9.61 10.70 8.95
C ASP A 260 -9.77 11.22 10.38
N TRP A 261 -9.16 12.35 10.68
CA TRP A 261 -9.24 12.99 11.98
C TRP A 261 -10.68 13.33 12.36
N ASN A 262 -11.43 13.96 11.44
CA ASN A 262 -12.83 14.34 11.66
C ASN A 262 -13.73 13.12 11.84
N GLY A 263 -13.51 12.07 11.05
CA GLY A 263 -14.24 10.81 11.16
C GLY A 263 -14.07 10.16 12.53
N ALA A 264 -12.83 10.05 12.99
CA ALA A 264 -12.51 9.49 14.30
C ALA A 264 -13.03 10.34 15.46
N LEU A 265 -12.94 11.68 15.34
CA LEU A 265 -13.55 12.62 16.27
C LEU A 265 -15.07 12.36 16.40
N SER A 266 -15.78 12.25 15.26
CA SER A 266 -17.23 12.02 15.23
C SER A 266 -17.62 10.67 15.82
N ALA A 267 -16.86 9.61 15.51
CA ALA A 267 -17.06 8.28 16.07
C ALA A 267 -16.89 8.25 17.60
N THR A 268 -15.86 8.97 18.09
CA THR A 268 -15.61 9.06 19.53
C THR A 268 -16.69 9.85 20.24
N ARG A 269 -17.12 10.98 19.68
CA ARG A 269 -18.24 11.78 20.23
C ARG A 269 -19.52 10.97 20.33
N HIS A 270 -19.84 10.18 19.30
CA HIS A 270 -21.00 9.28 19.34
C HIS A 270 -20.96 8.34 20.54
N LEU A 271 -19.82 7.73 20.86
CA LEU A 271 -19.70 6.87 22.04
C LEU A 271 -19.77 7.67 23.35
N LEU A 272 -19.21 8.88 23.39
CA LEU A 272 -19.30 9.78 24.55
C LEU A 272 -20.74 10.24 24.80
N ASP A 273 -21.50 10.56 23.75
CA ASP A 273 -22.92 10.93 23.80
C ASP A 273 -23.79 9.77 24.29
N LEU A 274 -23.44 8.52 24.00
CA LEU A 274 -24.08 7.32 24.55
C LEU A 274 -23.74 7.09 26.03
N GLY A 275 -22.77 7.81 26.59
CA GLY A 275 -22.39 7.70 28.00
C GLY A 275 -21.10 6.88 28.22
N HIS A 276 -20.46 6.34 27.20
CA HIS A 276 -19.19 5.64 27.37
C HIS A 276 -18.10 6.60 27.87
N ARG A 277 -17.34 6.17 28.86
CA ARG A 277 -16.19 6.92 29.41
C ARG A 277 -14.89 6.09 29.38
N ARG A 278 -15.03 4.78 29.33
CA ARG A 278 -13.92 3.84 29.26
C ARG A 278 -13.92 3.18 27.89
N ILE A 279 -13.14 3.78 26.96
CA ILE A 279 -13.12 3.41 25.55
C ILE A 279 -11.78 2.79 25.19
N GLY A 280 -11.79 1.55 24.69
CA GLY A 280 -10.64 0.88 24.12
C GLY A 280 -10.38 1.37 22.68
N VAL A 281 -9.11 1.42 22.28
CA VAL A 281 -8.71 1.81 20.93
C VAL A 281 -7.80 0.76 20.33
N ILE A 282 -8.12 0.27 19.14
CA ILE A 282 -7.24 -0.58 18.34
C ILE A 282 -6.89 0.20 17.09
N THR A 283 -5.69 0.79 17.06
CA THR A 283 -5.20 1.59 15.93
C THR A 283 -4.41 0.76 14.93
N GLY A 284 -4.14 1.32 13.76
CA GLY A 284 -3.22 0.75 12.76
C GLY A 284 -1.75 1.05 13.06
N PRO A 285 -0.84 0.70 12.12
CA PRO A 285 0.59 0.98 12.24
C PRO A 285 0.89 2.47 12.45
N PRO A 286 1.79 2.83 13.37
CA PRO A 286 2.03 4.23 13.75
C PRO A 286 2.77 5.04 12.67
N ASP A 287 3.34 4.37 11.68
CA ASP A 287 3.96 4.99 10.51
C ASP A 287 2.92 5.41 9.44
N ARG A 288 1.65 5.00 9.58
CA ARG A 288 0.58 5.36 8.66
C ARG A 288 -0.07 6.69 9.06
N LEU A 289 -0.20 7.62 8.08
CA LEU A 289 -0.84 8.93 8.31
C LEU A 289 -2.28 8.78 8.82
N CYS A 290 -3.08 7.92 8.19
CA CYS A 290 -4.46 7.68 8.58
C CYS A 290 -4.57 7.16 10.02
N ALA A 291 -3.68 6.23 10.45
CA ALA A 291 -3.68 5.70 11.81
C ALA A 291 -3.40 6.80 12.86
N ARG A 292 -2.42 7.68 12.58
CA ARG A 292 -2.11 8.82 13.45
C ARG A 292 -3.26 9.81 13.50
N ALA A 293 -3.80 10.20 12.34
CA ALA A 293 -4.91 11.13 12.24
C ALA A 293 -6.14 10.63 13.01
N ARG A 294 -6.49 9.33 12.85
CA ARG A 294 -7.60 8.72 13.59
C ARG A 294 -7.36 8.74 15.09
N LEU A 295 -6.17 8.35 15.56
CA LEU A 295 -5.83 8.37 16.99
C LEU A 295 -5.85 9.80 17.55
N ASP A 296 -5.38 10.80 16.81
CA ASP A 296 -5.40 12.20 17.24
C ASP A 296 -6.83 12.76 17.27
N GLY A 297 -7.71 12.34 16.36
CA GLY A 297 -9.13 12.67 16.39
C GLY A 297 -9.84 12.08 17.62
N ILE A 298 -9.52 10.82 17.97
CA ILE A 298 -10.02 10.17 19.21
C ILE A 298 -9.57 10.96 20.44
N ARG A 299 -8.28 11.27 20.52
CA ARG A 299 -7.71 12.05 21.64
C ARG A 299 -8.41 13.40 21.78
N ALA A 300 -8.57 14.13 20.68
CA ALA A 300 -9.23 15.43 20.70
C ALA A 300 -10.68 15.38 21.20
N ALA A 301 -11.43 14.33 20.87
CA ALA A 301 -12.79 14.16 21.38
C ALA A 301 -12.82 13.85 22.88
N LEU A 302 -11.92 12.99 23.36
CA LEU A 302 -11.78 12.65 24.78
C LEU A 302 -11.34 13.87 25.60
N ASP A 303 -10.35 14.61 25.13
CA ASP A 303 -9.80 15.81 25.79
C ASP A 303 -10.89 16.90 25.93
N ALA A 304 -11.77 17.04 24.95
CA ALA A 304 -12.89 18.00 24.99
C ALA A 304 -13.89 17.70 26.13
N GLU A 305 -13.99 16.44 26.55
CA GLU A 305 -14.82 15.98 27.66
C GLU A 305 -14.03 15.85 28.98
N GLY A 306 -12.77 16.28 29.00
CA GLY A 306 -11.89 16.16 30.16
C GLY A 306 -11.48 14.73 30.51
N ILE A 307 -11.59 13.80 29.56
CA ILE A 307 -11.23 12.38 29.72
C ILE A 307 -9.84 12.15 29.13
N PRO A 308 -8.81 11.86 29.93
CA PRO A 308 -7.49 11.57 29.40
C PRO A 308 -7.49 10.22 28.63
N LEU A 309 -6.79 10.17 27.50
CA LEU A 309 -6.60 8.91 26.79
C LEU A 309 -5.79 7.94 27.65
N ASP A 310 -6.42 6.85 28.10
CA ASP A 310 -5.75 5.80 28.87
C ASP A 310 -4.91 4.91 27.94
N HIS A 311 -3.59 5.08 27.95
CA HIS A 311 -2.67 4.29 27.14
C HIS A 311 -2.76 2.78 27.39
N ARG A 312 -3.28 2.34 28.55
CA ARG A 312 -3.52 0.93 28.85
C ARG A 312 -4.66 0.35 28.03
N LEU A 313 -5.52 1.19 27.47
CA LEU A 313 -6.62 0.83 26.59
C LEU A 313 -6.30 0.98 25.10
N VAL A 314 -5.10 1.49 24.75
CA VAL A 314 -4.66 1.63 23.37
C VAL A 314 -3.85 0.39 22.96
N ARG A 315 -4.20 -0.16 21.79
CA ARG A 315 -3.47 -1.24 21.14
C ARG A 315 -3.10 -0.81 19.73
N THR A 316 -1.92 -1.19 19.31
CA THR A 316 -1.41 -0.86 17.97
C THR A 316 -1.28 -2.12 17.14
N GLY A 317 -2.07 -2.21 16.06
CA GLY A 317 -1.99 -3.28 15.10
C GLY A 317 -0.76 -3.16 14.19
N TRP A 318 -0.29 -4.28 13.66
CA TRP A 318 0.78 -4.35 12.67
C TRP A 318 0.29 -3.99 11.27
N TRP A 319 -0.97 -4.26 11.04
CA TRP A 319 -1.68 -4.05 9.79
C TRP A 319 -3.13 -3.78 10.15
N PHE A 320 -3.90 -3.21 9.33
CA PHE A 320 -5.34 -3.06 9.56
C PHE A 320 -6.08 -4.39 9.33
N ALA A 321 -5.67 -5.45 10.01
CA ALA A 321 -6.10 -6.82 9.76
C ALA A 321 -7.11 -7.33 10.81
N PHE A 322 -7.92 -8.31 10.41
CA PHE A 322 -8.84 -9.00 11.30
C PHE A 322 -8.13 -9.60 12.52
N GLU A 323 -6.94 -10.18 12.33
CA GLU A 323 -6.14 -10.81 13.40
C GLU A 323 -5.68 -9.80 14.44
N ASP A 324 -5.36 -8.56 14.03
CA ASP A 324 -5.04 -7.49 14.98
C ASP A 324 -6.24 -7.20 15.89
N GLY A 325 -7.44 -7.06 15.30
CA GLY A 325 -8.68 -6.85 16.04
C GLY A 325 -9.00 -7.99 17.00
N LEU A 326 -8.88 -9.24 16.54
CA LEU A 326 -9.13 -10.43 17.35
C LEU A 326 -8.17 -10.54 18.55
N ASN A 327 -6.87 -10.35 18.32
CA ASN A 327 -5.87 -10.52 19.38
C ASN A 327 -5.94 -9.37 20.38
N HIS A 328 -6.00 -8.13 19.92
CA HIS A 328 -6.08 -6.96 20.78
C HIS A 328 -7.44 -6.82 21.47
N GLY A 329 -8.52 -7.22 20.81
CA GLY A 329 -9.84 -7.32 21.42
C GLY A 329 -9.84 -8.28 22.61
N ARG A 330 -9.24 -9.47 22.45
CA ARG A 330 -9.06 -10.42 23.55
C ARG A 330 -8.24 -9.88 24.71
N GLU A 331 -7.17 -9.12 24.41
CA GLU A 331 -6.36 -8.49 25.45
C GLU A 331 -7.16 -7.44 26.22
N LEU A 332 -7.90 -6.57 25.54
CA LEU A 332 -8.72 -5.53 26.15
C LEU A 332 -9.85 -6.10 27.00
N LEU A 333 -10.52 -7.15 26.51
CA LEU A 333 -11.64 -7.79 27.24
C LEU A 333 -11.18 -8.62 28.46
N ARG A 334 -9.88 -8.95 28.57
CA ARG A 334 -9.30 -9.65 29.74
C ARG A 334 -8.78 -8.74 30.83
N LEU A 335 -8.82 -7.42 30.65
CA LEU A 335 -8.43 -6.49 31.68
C LEU A 335 -9.36 -6.68 32.91
N ALA A 336 -8.84 -6.39 34.11
CA ALA A 336 -9.64 -6.46 35.34
C ALA A 336 -10.84 -5.48 35.28
N ASP A 337 -10.65 -4.36 34.62
CA ASP A 337 -11.66 -3.37 34.31
C ASP A 337 -11.65 -3.14 32.79
N PRO A 338 -12.45 -3.93 32.01
CA PRO A 338 -12.43 -3.86 30.55
C PRO A 338 -13.13 -2.60 30.03
N PRO A 339 -12.85 -2.16 28.79
CA PRO A 339 -13.58 -1.06 28.18
C PRO A 339 -15.04 -1.46 27.89
N THR A 340 -15.95 -0.49 27.95
CA THR A 340 -17.36 -0.66 27.58
C THR A 340 -17.61 -0.42 26.09
N ALA A 341 -16.65 0.18 25.39
CA ALA A 341 -16.67 0.35 23.95
C ALA A 341 -15.27 0.20 23.36
N ILE A 342 -15.17 -0.24 22.12
CA ILE A 342 -13.90 -0.31 21.37
C ILE A 342 -14.04 0.40 20.03
N LEU A 343 -13.17 1.40 19.81
CA LEU A 343 -12.95 2.04 18.52
C LEU A 343 -11.83 1.31 17.79
N CYS A 344 -12.11 0.85 16.58
CA CYS A 344 -11.15 0.16 15.72
C CYS A 344 -10.64 1.08 14.62
N GLY A 345 -9.39 0.91 14.25
CA GLY A 345 -8.76 1.65 13.17
C GLY A 345 -9.39 1.40 11.80
N ASN A 346 -10.01 0.20 11.63
CA ASN A 346 -10.86 -0.10 10.48
C ASN A 346 -11.90 -1.20 10.78
N ASP A 347 -12.76 -1.49 9.79
CA ASP A 347 -13.82 -2.49 9.92
C ASP A 347 -13.29 -3.93 10.01
N LEU A 348 -12.17 -4.26 9.40
CA LEU A 348 -11.58 -5.60 9.53
C LEU A 348 -11.11 -5.86 10.97
N GLN A 349 -10.48 -4.88 11.61
CA GLN A 349 -10.16 -4.95 13.03
C GLN A 349 -11.44 -5.06 13.88
N ALA A 350 -12.48 -4.29 13.55
CA ALA A 350 -13.76 -4.35 14.27
C ALA A 350 -14.41 -5.73 14.16
N LEU A 351 -14.40 -6.37 12.99
CA LEU A 351 -14.84 -7.76 12.82
C LEU A 351 -14.01 -8.74 13.67
N GLY A 352 -12.71 -8.49 13.82
CA GLY A 352 -11.86 -9.23 14.76
C GLY A 352 -12.30 -9.06 16.21
N VAL A 353 -12.71 -7.85 16.61
CA VAL A 353 -13.27 -7.57 17.96
C VAL A 353 -14.62 -8.29 18.16
N TYR A 354 -15.48 -8.35 17.13
CA TYR A 354 -16.71 -9.15 17.19
C TYR A 354 -16.41 -10.61 17.54
N GLU A 355 -15.42 -11.19 16.89
CA GLU A 355 -15.01 -12.56 17.19
C GLU A 355 -14.37 -12.70 18.57
N ALA A 356 -13.61 -11.69 19.04
CA ALA A 356 -13.09 -11.66 20.40
C ALA A 356 -14.21 -11.58 21.46
N ALA A 357 -15.23 -10.76 21.21
CA ALA A 357 -16.42 -10.63 22.07
C ALA A 357 -17.19 -11.95 22.12
N ARG A 358 -17.45 -12.58 20.97
CA ARG A 358 -18.10 -13.89 20.88
C ARG A 358 -17.36 -14.95 21.72
N HIS A 359 -16.04 -15.02 21.64
CA HIS A 359 -15.21 -15.94 22.43
C HIS A 359 -15.23 -15.62 23.93
N ALA A 360 -15.43 -14.36 24.30
CA ALA A 360 -15.53 -13.93 25.70
C ALA A 360 -16.98 -14.01 26.25
N GLY A 361 -17.95 -14.47 25.45
CA GLY A 361 -19.36 -14.52 25.82
C GLY A 361 -20.00 -13.13 26.01
N ARG A 362 -19.41 -12.09 25.39
CA ARG A 362 -19.92 -10.71 25.42
C ARG A 362 -20.83 -10.46 24.24
N ARG A 363 -21.95 -9.80 24.49
CA ARG A 363 -22.93 -9.42 23.46
C ARG A 363 -22.62 -8.02 22.96
N ILE A 364 -22.69 -7.84 21.66
CA ILE A 364 -22.65 -6.54 21.00
C ILE A 364 -24.10 -6.21 20.62
N PRO A 365 -24.62 -5.03 20.97
CA PRO A 365 -23.97 -3.93 21.70
C PRO A 365 -24.11 -4.00 23.24
N ASP A 366 -24.92 -4.92 23.81
CA ASP A 366 -25.39 -4.90 25.20
C ASP A 366 -24.23 -4.87 26.24
N ASP A 367 -23.17 -5.67 26.01
CA ASP A 367 -22.05 -5.78 26.93
C ASP A 367 -20.80 -5.06 26.40
N LEU A 368 -20.78 -4.69 25.10
CA LEU A 368 -19.66 -4.03 24.43
C LEU A 368 -20.15 -3.30 23.18
N SER A 369 -19.96 -2.00 23.12
CA SER A 369 -20.11 -1.23 21.88
C SER A 369 -18.86 -1.34 21.00
N VAL A 370 -19.04 -1.47 19.67
CA VAL A 370 -17.93 -1.55 18.71
C VAL A 370 -18.16 -0.59 17.56
N VAL A 371 -17.12 0.18 17.23
CA VAL A 371 -17.13 1.10 16.08
C VAL A 371 -15.96 0.79 15.16
N GLY A 372 -16.25 0.67 13.87
CA GLY A 372 -15.27 0.48 12.80
C GLY A 372 -14.89 1.77 12.07
N PHE A 373 -14.19 1.60 10.96
CA PHE A 373 -13.82 2.65 10.02
C PHE A 373 -13.72 2.04 8.63
N ASP A 374 -14.13 2.72 7.57
CA ASP A 374 -14.12 2.43 6.13
C ASP A 374 -15.52 2.19 5.55
N ASP A 375 -16.47 1.64 6.29
CA ASP A 375 -17.80 1.20 5.84
C ASP A 375 -17.74 0.18 4.69
N ILE A 376 -16.90 -0.86 4.88
CA ILE A 376 -16.84 -1.96 3.92
C ILE A 376 -18.12 -2.79 3.95
N THR A 377 -18.42 -3.47 2.84
CA THR A 377 -19.64 -4.28 2.70
C THR A 377 -19.88 -5.27 3.86
N PRO A 378 -18.87 -5.99 4.39
CA PRO A 378 -19.05 -6.85 5.56
C PRO A 378 -19.58 -6.16 6.83
N ALA A 379 -19.35 -4.85 6.99
CA ALA A 379 -19.86 -4.08 8.13
C ALA A 379 -21.41 -4.03 8.16
N MET A 380 -22.06 -4.14 7.01
CA MET A 380 -23.53 -4.23 6.92
C MET A 380 -24.06 -5.65 7.13
N TRP A 381 -23.22 -6.67 6.94
CA TRP A 381 -23.64 -8.08 6.97
C TRP A 381 -23.32 -8.79 8.29
N CYS A 382 -22.43 -8.22 9.11
CA CYS A 382 -22.19 -8.77 10.44
C CYS A 382 -23.40 -8.59 11.34
N GLY A 383 -23.50 -9.39 12.37
CA GLY A 383 -24.60 -9.34 13.33
C GLY A 383 -24.10 -9.03 14.75
N PRO A 384 -24.53 -7.88 15.31
CA PRO A 384 -25.35 -6.80 14.75
C PRO A 384 -24.63 -6.00 13.66
N ALA A 385 -25.36 -5.24 12.82
CA ALA A 385 -24.78 -4.39 11.79
C ALA A 385 -23.88 -3.31 12.41
N MET A 386 -22.68 -3.10 11.86
CA MET A 386 -21.62 -2.31 12.46
C MET A 386 -21.79 -0.81 12.26
N THR A 387 -21.76 -0.05 13.36
CA THR A 387 -21.52 1.40 13.35
C THR A 387 -20.09 1.66 12.90
N THR A 388 -19.89 2.50 11.89
CA THR A 388 -18.58 2.73 11.29
C THR A 388 -18.47 4.12 10.67
N VAL A 389 -17.25 4.57 10.37
CA VAL A 389 -17.01 5.81 9.64
C VAL A 389 -16.82 5.48 8.16
N ARG A 390 -17.73 5.99 7.31
CA ARG A 390 -17.63 5.82 5.86
C ARG A 390 -16.57 6.72 5.27
N GLN A 391 -15.66 6.14 4.50
CA GLN A 391 -14.79 6.85 3.58
C GLN A 391 -15.39 6.84 2.17
N PRO A 392 -15.35 7.95 1.42
CA PRO A 392 -15.94 8.02 0.08
C PRO A 392 -14.97 7.47 -0.99
N PHE A 393 -14.59 6.19 -0.91
CA PHE A 393 -13.55 5.59 -1.77
C PHE A 393 -13.84 5.70 -3.26
N THR A 394 -15.10 5.59 -3.67
CA THR A 394 -15.48 5.77 -5.09
C THR A 394 -15.22 7.20 -5.54
N GLU A 395 -15.58 8.19 -4.73
CA GLU A 395 -15.33 9.60 -5.03
C GLU A 395 -13.83 9.93 -4.97
N MET A 396 -13.08 9.30 -4.05
CA MET A 396 -11.62 9.43 -3.97
C MET A 396 -10.97 8.91 -5.26
N GLY A 397 -11.39 7.74 -5.75
CA GLY A 397 -10.93 7.19 -7.02
C GLY A 397 -11.25 8.08 -8.22
N ALA A 398 -12.48 8.58 -8.30
CA ALA A 398 -12.91 9.49 -9.36
C ALA A 398 -12.13 10.82 -9.33
N THR A 399 -11.91 11.38 -8.13
CA THR A 399 -11.13 12.61 -7.94
C THR A 399 -9.68 12.40 -8.39
N ALA A 400 -9.03 11.31 -7.97
CA ALA A 400 -7.67 11.00 -8.38
C ALA A 400 -7.54 10.83 -9.90
N ALA A 401 -8.49 10.15 -10.54
CA ALA A 401 -8.53 10.01 -11.99
C ALA A 401 -8.73 11.36 -12.71
N THR A 402 -9.58 12.24 -12.17
CA THR A 402 -9.80 13.58 -12.69
C THR A 402 -8.51 14.42 -12.64
N LEU A 403 -7.76 14.36 -11.54
CA LEU A 403 -6.47 15.01 -11.40
C LEU A 403 -5.45 14.46 -12.42
N VAL A 404 -5.39 13.12 -12.59
CA VAL A 404 -4.51 12.49 -13.60
C VAL A 404 -4.84 12.99 -15.00
N VAL A 405 -6.12 13.04 -15.39
CA VAL A 405 -6.56 13.53 -16.71
C VAL A 405 -6.22 15.01 -16.90
N ALA A 406 -6.40 15.83 -15.86
CA ALA A 406 -6.04 17.26 -15.90
C ALA A 406 -4.53 17.44 -16.13
N LEU A 407 -3.70 16.72 -15.36
CA LEU A 407 -2.25 16.75 -15.51
C LEU A 407 -1.78 16.25 -16.88
N ALA A 408 -2.38 15.19 -17.39
CA ALA A 408 -2.08 14.64 -18.71
C ALA A 408 -2.37 15.64 -19.85
N ALA A 409 -3.39 16.47 -19.65
CA ALA A 409 -3.76 17.56 -20.56
C ALA A 409 -2.95 18.85 -20.32
N GLY A 410 -1.99 18.86 -19.39
CA GLY A 410 -1.20 20.04 -19.05
C GLY A 410 -2.00 21.16 -18.35
N ARG A 411 -3.16 20.83 -17.77
CA ARG A 411 -3.99 21.81 -17.05
C ARG A 411 -3.45 21.97 -15.61
N PRO A 412 -3.38 23.22 -15.10
CA PRO A 412 -3.01 23.47 -13.71
C PRO A 412 -4.07 22.88 -12.77
N LEU A 413 -3.63 22.38 -11.63
CA LEU A 413 -4.54 21.93 -10.56
C LEU A 413 -4.90 23.11 -9.66
N GLY A 414 -6.13 23.13 -9.17
CA GLY A 414 -6.58 24.12 -8.18
C GLY A 414 -5.98 23.90 -6.79
N SER A 415 -5.63 22.64 -6.47
CA SER A 415 -4.95 22.23 -5.24
C SER A 415 -4.16 20.95 -5.49
N ASP A 416 -2.99 20.86 -4.88
CA ASP A 416 -2.17 19.64 -4.91
C ASP A 416 -2.62 18.60 -3.86
N ARG A 417 -3.48 19.00 -2.92
CA ARG A 417 -4.05 18.13 -1.90
C ARG A 417 -5.56 18.30 -1.83
N VAL A 418 -6.28 17.21 -1.98
CA VAL A 418 -7.73 17.14 -1.86
C VAL A 418 -8.09 16.17 -0.75
N GLU A 419 -8.89 16.61 0.23
CA GLU A 419 -9.44 15.76 1.28
C GLU A 419 -10.96 15.70 1.14
N LEU A 420 -11.51 14.50 1.09
CA LEU A 420 -12.95 14.25 1.01
C LEU A 420 -13.53 13.94 2.39
N ALA A 421 -14.74 14.42 2.64
CA ALA A 421 -15.37 14.28 3.93
C ALA A 421 -15.72 12.83 4.25
N THR A 422 -15.40 12.39 5.47
CA THR A 422 -15.90 11.13 6.05
C THR A 422 -17.24 11.36 6.73
N THR A 423 -18.04 10.29 6.89
CA THR A 423 -19.36 10.33 7.51
C THR A 423 -19.54 9.18 8.49
N LEU A 424 -19.96 9.46 9.72
CA LEU A 424 -20.33 8.42 10.67
C LEU A 424 -21.66 7.77 10.23
N ILE A 425 -21.66 6.44 10.15
CA ILE A 425 -22.82 5.61 9.83
C ILE A 425 -23.19 4.83 11.10
N VAL A 426 -24.19 5.30 11.79
CA VAL A 426 -24.69 4.64 13.00
C VAL A 426 -25.60 3.45 12.62
N ARG A 427 -25.29 2.29 13.19
CA ARG A 427 -26.06 1.04 13.04
C ARG A 427 -26.32 0.43 14.43
N GLU A 428 -26.29 -0.89 14.54
CA GLU A 428 -26.77 -1.65 15.69
C GLU A 428 -25.66 -2.04 16.69
N SER A 429 -24.38 -1.75 16.40
CA SER A 429 -23.25 -2.21 17.21
C SER A 429 -22.89 -1.29 18.38
N THR A 430 -23.67 -0.26 18.62
CA THR A 430 -23.45 0.71 19.71
C THR A 430 -24.75 0.96 20.49
N ALA A 431 -24.64 0.99 21.82
CA ALA A 431 -25.73 1.30 22.77
C ALA A 431 -25.12 1.99 24.01
N PRO A 432 -25.92 2.62 24.88
CA PRO A 432 -25.44 3.09 26.18
C PRO A 432 -24.76 1.96 26.97
N PRO A 433 -23.70 2.26 27.77
CA PRO A 433 -23.06 1.26 28.61
C PRO A 433 -24.06 0.72 29.65
N GLY A 434 -24.06 -0.62 29.83
CA GLY A 434 -24.91 -1.30 30.81
C GLY A 434 -24.48 -1.05 32.26
#